data_800e9b114737072c70c06881af412322
#
_entry.id   800e9b114737072c70c06881af412322
#
_cell.length_a   1.000
_cell.length_b   1.000
_cell.length_c   1.000
_cell.angle_alpha   90.00
_cell.angle_beta   90.00
_cell.angle_gamma   90.00
#
_symmetry.space_group_name_H-M   'P 1'
#
loop_
_entity.id
_entity.type
_entity.pdbx_description
1 polymer ?
#
loop_
_entity_poly.entity_id
_entity_poly.type
_entity_poly.pdbx_seq_one_letter_code
_entity_poly.pdbx_strand_id
1 'polypeptide(L)'
;MNALMATLRQPGQEIGKHYRTLLATVFSGLFHLLALVLVVMSAGTFISGLMHPQDSLITVAIHSINSLVIALAMYELGMGVGKEYRGAEEGDNIIQNIRRTIARFVSTVCIALVLEALIMIIKYSQLDLAGNLYYPVAIIAGCAFLLLAL
;
A
#
# COMPACT_ATOMS: atom_id res chain seq x y z
N MET A 1 23.60 40.31 24.37
CA MET A 1 22.27 39.78 24.75
C MET A 1 21.70 38.85 23.72
N ASN A 2 21.99 38.98 22.41
CA ASN A 2 21.45 38.09 21.33
C ASN A 2 22.18 36.74 21.19
N ALA A 3 23.45 36.61 21.62
CA ALA A 3 24.16 35.34 21.54
C ALA A 3 23.77 34.33 22.63
N LEU A 4 23.33 34.81 23.80
CA LEU A 4 22.89 33.96 24.91
C LEU A 4 21.50 33.35 24.68
N MET A 5 20.64 34.03 23.92
CA MET A 5 19.31 33.50 23.50
C MET A 5 19.41 32.44 22.40
N ALA A 6 20.47 32.44 21.60
CA ALA A 6 20.69 31.43 20.57
C ALA A 6 21.15 30.09 21.16
N THR A 7 21.84 30.10 22.30
CA THR A 7 22.37 28.88 22.92
C THR A 7 21.34 28.07 23.70
N LEU A 8 20.24 28.71 24.14
CA LEU A 8 19.18 28.04 24.90
C LEU A 8 18.09 27.40 24.04
N ARG A 9 18.16 27.53 22.71
CA ARG A 9 17.10 27.07 21.78
C ARG A 9 17.32 25.67 21.21
N GLN A 10 18.40 24.97 21.54
CA GLN A 10 18.87 23.83 20.75
C GLN A 10 18.63 22.40 21.27
N PRO A 11 18.47 22.05 22.56
CA PRO A 11 18.42 20.63 22.91
C PRO A 11 17.10 19.93 22.60
N GLY A 12 15.97 20.62 22.61
CA GLY A 12 14.65 19.99 22.37
C GLY A 12 14.32 19.70 20.91
N GLN A 13 14.86 20.50 19.97
CA GLN A 13 14.59 20.33 18.54
C GLN A 13 15.43 19.19 17.93
N GLU A 14 16.63 18.97 18.41
CA GLU A 14 17.51 17.88 17.96
C GLU A 14 16.96 16.50 18.35
N ILE A 15 16.45 16.37 19.57
CA ILE A 15 15.84 15.11 20.07
C ILE A 15 14.58 14.78 19.25
N GLY A 16 13.75 15.78 18.96
CA GLY A 16 12.56 15.60 18.13
C GLY A 16 12.85 15.18 16.70
N LYS A 17 13.90 15.71 16.08
CA LYS A 17 14.34 15.34 14.73
C LYS A 17 14.84 13.88 14.68
N HIS A 18 15.68 13.48 15.62
CA HIS A 18 16.17 12.10 15.69
C HIS A 18 15.04 11.08 15.88
N TYR A 19 14.09 11.36 16.78
CA TYR A 19 12.95 10.50 17.01
C TYR A 19 12.06 10.35 15.77
N ARG A 20 11.76 11.44 15.08
CA ARG A 20 10.97 11.43 13.82
C ARG A 20 11.67 10.64 12.73
N THR A 21 12.98 10.85 12.54
CA THR A 21 13.78 10.13 11.53
C THR A 21 13.84 8.63 11.85
N LEU A 22 14.00 8.28 13.11
CA LEU A 22 14.03 6.88 13.55
C LEU A 22 12.69 6.20 13.30
N LEU A 23 11.57 6.83 13.69
CA LEU A 23 10.25 6.31 13.41
C LEU A 23 10.01 6.12 11.90
N ALA A 24 10.35 7.12 11.10
CA ALA A 24 10.19 7.03 9.64
C ALA A 24 11.01 5.89 9.03
N THR A 25 12.24 5.70 9.51
CA THR A 25 13.11 4.61 9.03
C THR A 25 12.55 3.25 9.41
N VAL A 26 12.05 3.10 10.65
CA VAL A 26 11.43 1.85 11.11
C VAL A 26 10.17 1.54 10.31
N PHE A 27 9.25 2.50 10.14
CA PHE A 27 8.03 2.30 9.36
C PHE A 27 8.33 2.02 7.89
N SER A 28 9.23 2.80 7.26
CA SER A 28 9.65 2.55 5.88
C SER A 28 10.27 1.15 5.73
N GLY A 29 11.13 0.73 6.67
CA GLY A 29 11.71 -0.61 6.69
C GLY A 29 10.66 -1.71 6.84
N LEU A 30 9.67 -1.51 7.72
CA LEU A 30 8.56 -2.44 7.92
C LEU A 30 7.74 -2.64 6.64
N PHE A 31 7.38 -1.56 5.95
CA PHE A 31 6.64 -1.65 4.68
C PHE A 31 7.44 -2.34 3.57
N HIS A 32 8.75 -2.10 3.47
CA HIS A 32 9.61 -2.80 2.52
C HIS A 32 9.71 -4.29 2.85
N LEU A 33 9.82 -4.65 4.14
CA LEU A 33 9.84 -6.05 4.57
C LEU A 33 8.51 -6.75 4.23
N LEU A 34 7.37 -6.13 4.52
CA LEU A 34 6.05 -6.67 4.17
C LEU A 34 5.90 -6.85 2.66
N ALA A 35 6.33 -5.87 1.86
CA ALA A 35 6.33 -5.97 0.40
C ALA A 35 7.16 -7.18 -0.07
N LEU A 36 8.36 -7.36 0.47
CA LEU A 36 9.23 -8.48 0.12
C LEU A 36 8.58 -9.83 0.47
N VAL A 37 8.01 -9.96 1.67
CA VAL A 37 7.30 -11.18 2.10
C VAL A 37 6.15 -11.51 1.16
N LEU A 38 5.34 -10.53 0.79
CA LEU A 38 4.21 -10.71 -0.13
C LEU A 38 4.68 -11.14 -1.53
N VAL A 39 5.78 -10.58 -2.04
CA VAL A 39 6.37 -10.99 -3.33
C VAL A 39 6.81 -12.45 -3.27
N VAL A 40 7.54 -12.86 -2.23
CA VAL A 40 8.02 -14.24 -2.07
C VAL A 40 6.86 -15.21 -1.94
N MET A 41 5.85 -14.89 -1.13
CA MET A 41 4.66 -15.73 -0.98
C MET A 41 3.87 -15.84 -2.29
N SER A 42 3.71 -14.74 -3.02
CA SER A 42 3.02 -14.72 -4.31
C SER A 42 3.74 -15.60 -5.34
N ALA A 43 5.07 -15.47 -5.43
CA ALA A 43 5.88 -16.31 -6.31
C ALA A 43 5.77 -17.80 -5.94
N GLY A 44 5.81 -18.13 -4.65
CA GLY A 44 5.62 -19.50 -4.14
C GLY A 44 4.26 -20.08 -4.52
N THR A 45 3.19 -19.32 -4.33
CA THR A 45 1.82 -19.73 -4.69
C THR A 45 1.70 -19.96 -6.20
N PHE A 46 2.28 -19.08 -7.01
CA PHE A 46 2.26 -19.21 -8.46
C PHE A 46 3.01 -20.49 -8.93
N ILE A 47 4.21 -20.70 -8.44
CA ILE A 47 5.02 -21.89 -8.78
C ILE A 47 4.32 -23.18 -8.32
N SER A 48 3.78 -23.21 -7.10
CA SER A 48 3.06 -24.36 -6.57
C SER A 48 1.80 -24.68 -7.38
N GLY A 49 1.07 -23.66 -7.83
CA GLY A 49 -0.10 -23.82 -8.67
C GLY A 49 0.23 -24.36 -10.07
N LEU A 50 1.41 -24.04 -10.60
CA LEU A 50 1.90 -24.61 -11.86
C LEU A 50 2.28 -26.10 -11.73
N MET A 51 2.81 -26.49 -10.56
CA MET A 51 3.26 -27.88 -10.32
C MET A 51 2.12 -28.83 -9.93
N HIS A 52 1.07 -28.31 -9.32
CA HIS A 52 -0.07 -29.11 -8.84
C HIS A 52 -1.39 -28.46 -9.34
N PRO A 53 -1.81 -28.73 -10.57
CA PRO A 53 -3.00 -28.10 -11.17
C PRO A 53 -4.31 -28.69 -10.61
N GLN A 54 -4.53 -28.58 -9.31
CA GLN A 54 -5.80 -28.92 -8.65
C GLN A 54 -6.80 -27.75 -8.73
N ASP A 55 -6.29 -26.50 -8.79
CA ASP A 55 -7.06 -25.31 -9.04
C ASP A 55 -6.92 -24.84 -10.48
N SER A 56 -7.90 -24.08 -11.00
CA SER A 56 -7.74 -23.51 -12.34
C SER A 56 -6.52 -22.57 -12.34
N LEU A 57 -5.61 -22.73 -13.30
CA LEU A 57 -4.41 -21.88 -13.45
C LEU A 57 -4.75 -20.39 -13.45
N ILE A 58 -5.94 -20.04 -13.95
CA ILE A 58 -6.46 -18.67 -13.95
C ILE A 58 -6.65 -18.17 -12.52
N THR A 59 -7.24 -18.95 -11.63
CA THR A 59 -7.46 -18.57 -10.24
C THR A 59 -6.13 -18.33 -9.51
N VAL A 60 -5.18 -19.23 -9.69
CA VAL A 60 -3.82 -19.10 -9.12
C VAL A 60 -3.13 -17.84 -9.63
N ALA A 61 -3.18 -17.59 -10.95
CA ALA A 61 -2.58 -16.42 -11.56
C ALA A 61 -3.20 -15.12 -11.01
N ILE A 62 -4.54 -15.04 -10.89
CA ILE A 62 -5.22 -13.85 -10.40
C ILE A 62 -4.87 -13.60 -8.93
N HIS A 63 -4.84 -14.63 -8.08
CA HIS A 63 -4.43 -14.47 -6.67
C HIS A 63 -2.97 -14.00 -6.55
N SER A 64 -2.08 -14.53 -7.37
CA SER A 64 -0.68 -14.11 -7.39
C SER A 64 -0.54 -12.66 -7.84
N ILE A 65 -1.24 -12.25 -8.90
CA ILE A 65 -1.25 -10.86 -9.39
C ILE A 65 -1.80 -9.93 -8.30
N ASN A 66 -2.91 -10.28 -7.64
CA ASN A 66 -3.48 -9.48 -6.57
C ASN A 66 -2.49 -9.26 -5.42
N SER A 67 -1.81 -10.33 -4.97
CA SER A 67 -0.78 -10.24 -3.93
C SER A 67 0.39 -9.34 -4.36
N LEU A 68 0.82 -9.41 -5.64
CA LEU A 68 1.87 -8.54 -6.18
C LEU A 68 1.45 -7.07 -6.23
N VAL A 69 0.18 -6.79 -6.56
CA VAL A 69 -0.35 -5.41 -6.56
C VAL A 69 -0.33 -4.84 -5.14
N ILE A 70 -0.73 -5.63 -4.14
CA ILE A 70 -0.66 -5.22 -2.72
C ILE A 70 0.80 -5.02 -2.29
N ALA A 71 1.73 -5.89 -2.70
CA ALA A 71 3.15 -5.75 -2.42
C ALA A 71 3.72 -4.44 -2.99
N LEU A 72 3.33 -4.10 -4.23
CA LEU A 72 3.70 -2.83 -4.87
C LEU A 72 3.15 -1.62 -4.08
N ALA A 73 1.90 -1.68 -3.62
CA ALA A 73 1.30 -0.63 -2.80
C ALA A 73 2.09 -0.42 -1.49
N MET A 74 2.47 -1.50 -0.81
CA MET A 74 3.28 -1.45 0.42
C MET A 74 4.67 -0.88 0.16
N TYR A 75 5.31 -1.26 -0.95
CA TYR A 75 6.60 -0.70 -1.36
C TYR A 75 6.52 0.81 -1.62
N GLU A 76 5.52 1.26 -2.37
CA GLU A 76 5.31 2.69 -2.66
C GLU A 76 5.03 3.50 -1.39
N LEU A 77 4.23 2.95 -0.46
CA LEU A 77 3.97 3.58 0.82
C LEU A 77 5.25 3.71 1.65
N GLY A 78 6.06 2.65 1.70
CA GLY A 78 7.36 2.66 2.38
C GLY A 78 8.32 3.71 1.82
N MET A 79 8.38 3.84 0.49
CA MET A 79 9.15 4.91 -0.17
C MET A 79 8.60 6.30 0.12
N GLY A 80 7.28 6.46 0.11
CA GLY A 80 6.62 7.74 0.41
C GLY A 80 6.97 8.22 1.81
N VAL A 81 6.77 7.38 2.81
CA VAL A 81 7.14 7.68 4.21
C VAL A 81 8.61 8.03 4.33
N GLY A 82 9.51 7.25 3.71
CA GLY A 82 10.94 7.50 3.79
C GLY A 82 11.38 8.84 3.19
N LYS A 83 10.79 9.27 2.07
CA LYS A 83 11.08 10.55 1.41
C LYS A 83 10.55 11.74 2.19
N GLU A 84 9.35 11.63 2.73
CA GLU A 84 8.66 12.72 3.43
C GLU A 84 9.38 13.16 4.70
N TYR A 85 9.90 12.19 5.45
CA TYR A 85 10.62 12.47 6.69
C TYR A 85 12.08 12.87 6.49
N ARG A 86 12.69 12.54 5.35
CA ARG A 86 14.06 12.97 5.00
C ARG A 86 14.09 14.33 4.28
N GLY A 87 12.98 14.70 3.61
CA GLY A 87 12.88 15.93 2.82
C GLY A 87 12.27 17.14 3.55
N ALA A 88 12.09 17.08 4.86
CA ALA A 88 11.42 18.11 5.66
C ALA A 88 12.21 19.45 5.76
N GLU A 89 13.27 19.65 5.01
CA GLU A 89 14.03 20.91 4.97
C GLU A 89 13.63 21.88 3.87
N GLU A 90 12.78 21.51 2.90
CA GLU A 90 12.31 22.40 1.85
C GLU A 90 10.77 22.55 1.90
N GLY A 91 10.35 23.63 2.50
CA GLY A 91 9.01 23.86 3.08
C GLY A 91 7.84 24.11 2.11
N ASP A 92 7.93 23.98 0.78
CA ASP A 92 6.83 24.42 -0.08
C ASP A 92 6.11 23.31 -0.87
N ASN A 93 6.65 22.09 -0.93
CA ASN A 93 6.06 21.00 -1.71
C ASN A 93 5.60 19.77 -0.90
N ILE A 94 5.67 19.85 0.43
CA ILE A 94 5.40 18.69 1.31
C ILE A 94 3.95 18.23 1.15
N ILE A 95 2.99 19.14 1.19
CA ILE A 95 1.55 18.83 1.09
C ILE A 95 1.22 18.19 -0.27
N GLN A 96 1.82 18.69 -1.33
CA GLN A 96 1.60 18.17 -2.68
C GLN A 96 2.20 16.77 -2.88
N ASN A 97 3.35 16.51 -2.28
CA ASN A 97 3.99 15.20 -2.29
C ASN A 97 3.20 14.17 -1.47
N ILE A 98 2.70 14.55 -0.29
CA ILE A 98 1.82 13.73 0.55
C ILE A 98 0.57 13.34 -0.22
N ARG A 99 -0.13 14.32 -0.79
CA ARG A 99 -1.34 14.08 -1.57
C ARG A 99 -1.08 13.12 -2.74
N ARG A 100 0.02 13.28 -3.45
CA ARG A 100 0.40 12.42 -4.58
C ARG A 100 0.69 10.99 -4.13
N THR A 101 1.38 10.82 -2.98
CA THR A 101 1.67 9.49 -2.42
C THR A 101 0.40 8.80 -1.96
N ILE A 102 -0.50 9.51 -1.27
CA ILE A 102 -1.80 8.98 -0.84
C ILE A 102 -2.64 8.59 -2.07
N ALA A 103 -2.71 9.46 -3.08
CA ALA A 103 -3.45 9.20 -4.30
C ALA A 103 -2.99 7.92 -5.00
N ARG A 104 -1.68 7.73 -5.13
CA ARG A 104 -1.09 6.54 -5.72
C ARG A 104 -1.40 5.29 -4.91
N PHE A 105 -1.20 5.35 -3.58
CA PHE A 105 -1.51 4.24 -2.68
C PHE A 105 -2.98 3.83 -2.77
N VAL A 106 -3.90 4.78 -2.68
CA VAL A 106 -5.35 4.53 -2.78
C VAL A 106 -5.70 3.91 -4.13
N SER A 107 -5.14 4.44 -5.24
CA SER A 107 -5.38 3.87 -6.58
C SER A 107 -4.91 2.42 -6.67
N THR A 108 -3.73 2.10 -6.11
CA THR A 108 -3.19 0.73 -6.14
C THR A 108 -4.05 -0.23 -5.30
N VAL A 109 -4.50 0.20 -4.12
CA VAL A 109 -5.42 -0.58 -3.28
C VAL A 109 -6.77 -0.79 -3.99
N CYS A 110 -7.31 0.22 -4.66
CA CYS A 110 -8.54 0.07 -5.45
C CYS A 110 -8.39 -0.96 -6.57
N ILE A 111 -7.26 -0.99 -7.27
CA ILE A 111 -6.98 -2.01 -8.29
C ILE A 111 -7.02 -3.41 -7.67
N ALA A 112 -6.37 -3.62 -6.53
CA ALA A 112 -6.36 -4.89 -5.83
C ALA A 112 -7.78 -5.34 -5.43
N LEU A 113 -8.59 -4.43 -4.87
CA LEU A 113 -9.96 -4.71 -4.47
C LEU A 113 -10.88 -5.01 -5.66
N VAL A 114 -10.71 -4.33 -6.78
CA VAL A 114 -11.47 -4.60 -8.01
C VAL A 114 -11.12 -5.99 -8.57
N LEU A 115 -9.84 -6.38 -8.57
CA LEU A 115 -9.42 -7.73 -8.96
C LEU A 115 -10.06 -8.80 -8.06
N GLU A 116 -10.07 -8.58 -6.74
CA GLU A 116 -10.71 -9.49 -5.79
C GLU A 116 -12.23 -9.60 -6.04
N ALA A 117 -12.89 -8.48 -6.29
CA ALA A 117 -14.31 -8.46 -6.64
C ALA A 117 -14.59 -9.23 -7.93
N LEU A 118 -13.74 -9.12 -8.95
CA LEU A 118 -13.87 -9.89 -10.20
C LEU A 118 -13.73 -11.39 -9.95
N ILE A 119 -12.80 -11.82 -9.10
CA ILE A 119 -12.66 -13.23 -8.70
C ILE A 119 -13.98 -13.72 -8.04
N MET A 120 -14.54 -12.92 -7.12
CA MET A 120 -15.80 -13.26 -6.46
C MET A 120 -16.94 -13.38 -7.48
N ILE A 121 -17.05 -12.47 -8.45
CA ILE A 121 -18.07 -12.52 -9.51
C ILE A 121 -17.95 -13.84 -10.29
N ILE A 122 -16.75 -14.21 -10.71
CA ILE A 122 -16.51 -15.44 -11.46
C ILE A 122 -16.92 -16.66 -10.62
N LYS A 123 -16.48 -16.72 -9.34
CA LYS A 123 -16.83 -17.83 -8.45
C LYS A 123 -18.34 -17.95 -8.21
N TYR A 124 -19.01 -16.84 -7.94
CA TYR A 124 -20.45 -16.85 -7.68
C TYR A 124 -21.28 -17.16 -8.94
N SER A 125 -20.80 -16.75 -10.10
CA SER A 125 -21.41 -17.11 -11.38
C SER A 125 -21.30 -18.60 -11.68
N GLN A 126 -20.18 -19.25 -11.32
CA GLN A 126 -19.99 -20.68 -11.56
C GLN A 126 -20.75 -21.57 -10.56
N LEU A 127 -21.05 -21.08 -9.38
CA LEU A 127 -21.70 -21.84 -8.31
C LEU A 127 -23.22 -21.63 -8.22
N ASP A 128 -23.84 -20.97 -9.21
CA ASP A 128 -25.26 -20.59 -9.19
C ASP A 128 -25.70 -19.79 -7.94
N LEU A 129 -24.75 -19.11 -7.30
CA LEU A 129 -24.96 -18.28 -6.12
C LEU A 129 -25.24 -16.81 -6.49
N ALA A 130 -26.12 -16.58 -7.45
CA ALA A 130 -26.45 -15.25 -7.97
C ALA A 130 -26.86 -14.24 -6.88
N GLY A 131 -27.46 -14.71 -5.78
CA GLY A 131 -27.82 -13.87 -4.63
C GLY A 131 -26.63 -13.21 -3.91
N ASN A 132 -25.42 -13.73 -4.08
CA ASN A 132 -24.22 -13.22 -3.42
C ASN A 132 -23.41 -12.23 -4.29
N LEU A 133 -23.87 -11.94 -5.52
CA LEU A 133 -23.22 -10.93 -6.38
C LEU A 133 -23.26 -9.51 -5.78
N TYR A 134 -24.09 -9.27 -4.81
CA TYR A 134 -24.18 -8.01 -4.09
C TYR A 134 -22.85 -7.61 -3.44
N TYR A 135 -22.09 -8.55 -2.88
CA TYR A 135 -20.82 -8.26 -2.21
C TYR A 135 -19.75 -7.68 -3.14
N PRO A 136 -19.41 -8.30 -4.28
CA PRO A 136 -18.41 -7.74 -5.18
C PRO A 136 -18.86 -6.42 -5.81
N VAL A 137 -20.14 -6.25 -6.07
CA VAL A 137 -20.68 -4.98 -6.58
C VAL A 137 -20.50 -3.86 -5.54
N ALA A 138 -20.74 -4.15 -4.25
CA ALA A 138 -20.51 -3.18 -3.18
C ALA A 138 -19.03 -2.78 -3.06
N ILE A 139 -18.09 -3.72 -3.24
CA ILE A 139 -16.66 -3.43 -3.25
C ILE A 139 -16.30 -2.49 -4.40
N ILE A 140 -16.77 -2.78 -5.61
CA ILE A 140 -16.50 -1.94 -6.80
C ILE A 140 -17.10 -0.54 -6.61
N ALA A 141 -18.32 -0.44 -6.09
CA ALA A 141 -18.96 0.85 -5.80
C ALA A 141 -18.15 1.63 -4.74
N GLY A 142 -17.70 0.97 -3.67
CA GLY A 142 -16.84 1.58 -2.64
C GLY A 142 -15.54 2.11 -3.21
N CYS A 143 -14.87 1.36 -4.10
CA CYS A 143 -13.67 1.80 -4.81
C CYS A 143 -13.95 3.02 -5.69
N ALA A 144 -15.08 3.04 -6.41
CA ALA A 144 -15.46 4.17 -7.24
C ALA A 144 -15.67 5.44 -6.41
N PHE A 145 -16.36 5.34 -5.26
CA PHE A 145 -16.51 6.46 -4.34
C PHE A 145 -15.17 6.94 -3.75
N LEU A 146 -14.28 6.01 -3.41
CA LEU A 146 -12.97 6.35 -2.88
C LEU A 146 -12.12 7.11 -3.92
N LEU A 147 -12.16 6.70 -5.18
CA LEU A 147 -11.47 7.37 -6.27
C LEU A 147 -12.07 8.74 -6.60
N LEU A 148 -13.39 8.92 -6.46
CA LEU A 148 -14.04 10.22 -6.63
C LEU A 148 -13.70 11.21 -5.51
N ALA A 149 -13.41 10.70 -4.30
CA ALA A 149 -13.03 11.53 -3.15
C ALA A 149 -11.57 11.99 -3.16
N LEU A 150 -10.75 11.46 -4.05
CA LEU A 150 -9.31 11.71 -4.16
C LEU A 150 -8.99 12.93 -5.01
#